data_e80d31286e641ce50795b288d982bc68
#
_entry.id   e80d31286e641ce50795b288d982bc68
#
_cell.length_a   1.000
_cell.length_b   1.000
_cell.length_c   1.000
_cell.angle_alpha   90.00
_cell.angle_beta   90.00
_cell.angle_gamma   90.00
#
_symmetry.space_group_name_H-M   'P 1'
#
loop_
_entity.id
_entity.type
_entity.pdbx_description
1 polymer ?
#
loop_
_entity_poly.entity_id
_entity_poly.type
_entity_poly.pdbx_seq_one_letter_code
_entity_poly.pdbx_strand_id
1 'polypeptide(L)'
;MQSKVLSFGNKKENRVFFLYSAHLFVPLSGSSKVGGISEIKINGGLFCISLDLHYLCNEIEKRKILIEKHIVLEDIDPVVFYGAGNAHLQMMRALFPKLRIVARDNVIRVLGDEEQMAAFEESAEKIRQHVLKFNALQAEDILDIVKGHRTKDEVPDGVVCYSMAGRPIKARSENQQALIDAYNDNDMVFAVGPAGTGKTYLSIALAVKALKEKTAKKIILSRPAVEAGEKLGFLPGDMKDKIDPYLQPLYDALEDMLPQVKLQDMMEKHIIQIAPLAFMRGRTLSDAVVILDEAQNTTPQQIRMFLTRMGWNTKMIITGDMTQIDLPHEQKSGLKEALSILRGIEGIGVVELNRKDIVRHKLVTRIVNAYEKFDKKPNKDESINKD
;
A
#
# COMPACT_ATOMS: atom_id res chain seq x y z
N MET A 1 -39.98 -10.23 -8.48
CA MET A 1 -40.95 -10.75 -9.45
C MET A 1 -40.25 -10.89 -10.79
N GLN A 2 -40.02 -12.11 -11.24
CA GLN A 2 -39.31 -12.39 -12.49
C GLN A 2 -40.27 -12.22 -13.69
N SER A 3 -39.92 -11.36 -14.63
CA SER A 3 -40.59 -11.23 -15.91
C SER A 3 -40.04 -12.31 -16.85
N LYS A 4 -40.91 -13.24 -17.28
CA LYS A 4 -40.61 -14.18 -18.37
C LYS A 4 -40.82 -13.48 -19.73
N VAL A 5 -39.72 -13.35 -20.47
CA VAL A 5 -39.76 -12.94 -21.89
C VAL A 5 -39.95 -14.20 -22.73
N LEU A 6 -41.07 -14.30 -23.43
CA LEU A 6 -41.30 -15.31 -24.47
C LEU A 6 -41.07 -14.66 -25.84
N SER A 7 -39.99 -15.09 -26.50
CA SER A 7 -39.70 -14.68 -27.89
C SER A 7 -40.32 -15.67 -28.88
N PHE A 8 -41.22 -15.21 -29.71
CA PHE A 8 -41.67 -15.94 -30.91
C PHE A 8 -41.08 -15.26 -32.15
N GLY A 9 -40.09 -15.94 -32.74
CA GLY A 9 -39.47 -15.45 -33.97
C GLY A 9 -40.23 -15.85 -35.21
N ASN A 10 -40.64 -14.88 -36.03
CA ASN A 10 -40.94 -15.10 -37.44
C ASN A 10 -40.09 -14.16 -38.31
N LYS A 11 -39.37 -14.73 -39.27
CA LYS A 11 -38.20 -14.19 -39.98
C LYS A 11 -38.44 -13.01 -40.94
N LYS A 12 -39.56 -12.33 -40.88
CA LYS A 12 -39.86 -11.23 -41.84
C LYS A 12 -40.37 -9.90 -41.27
N GLU A 13 -40.65 -9.83 -39.99
CA GLU A 13 -41.00 -8.53 -39.37
C GLU A 13 -40.44 -8.48 -37.95
N ASN A 14 -39.61 -7.48 -37.67
CA ASN A 14 -39.11 -7.19 -36.32
C ASN A 14 -40.27 -6.63 -35.46
N ARG A 15 -41.08 -7.52 -34.88
CA ARG A 15 -42.11 -7.14 -33.90
C ARG A 15 -41.86 -7.91 -32.61
N VAL A 16 -41.63 -7.16 -31.51
CA VAL A 16 -41.51 -7.70 -30.17
C VAL A 16 -42.83 -7.48 -29.44
N PHE A 17 -43.45 -8.57 -28.97
CA PHE A 17 -44.66 -8.49 -28.17
C PHE A 17 -44.36 -8.56 -26.71
N PHE A 18 -44.80 -7.56 -25.93
CA PHE A 18 -44.78 -7.58 -24.48
C PHE A 18 -46.15 -7.91 -23.93
N LEU A 19 -46.26 -8.96 -23.14
CA LEU A 19 -47.45 -9.26 -22.34
C LEU A 19 -47.27 -8.66 -20.94
N TYR A 20 -48.04 -7.63 -20.65
CA TYR A 20 -48.17 -7.08 -19.30
C TYR A 20 -49.47 -7.60 -18.67
N SER A 21 -49.36 -8.33 -17.55
CA SER A 21 -50.45 -8.57 -16.65
C SER A 21 -50.32 -7.59 -15.47
N ALA A 22 -50.95 -6.45 -15.55
CA ALA A 22 -51.21 -5.60 -14.40
C ALA A 22 -52.32 -4.59 -14.72
N HIS A 23 -53.25 -4.49 -13.86
CA HIS A 23 -54.42 -3.63 -13.86
C HIS A 23 -54.10 -2.18 -14.23
N LEU A 24 -54.44 -1.77 -15.46
CA LEU A 24 -54.61 -0.36 -15.77
C LEU A 24 -56.07 -0.20 -16.27
N PHE A 25 -56.95 0.23 -15.39
CA PHE A 25 -58.25 0.75 -15.78
C PHE A 25 -58.02 2.15 -16.35
N VAL A 26 -58.23 2.31 -17.64
CA VAL A 26 -58.42 3.61 -18.30
C VAL A 26 -59.84 3.65 -18.78
N PRO A 27 -60.69 4.57 -18.29
CA PRO A 27 -62.03 4.74 -18.82
C PRO A 27 -61.94 5.45 -20.16
N LEU A 28 -62.30 4.73 -21.24
CA LEU A 28 -62.46 5.31 -22.57
C LEU A 28 -63.87 5.93 -22.72
N SER A 29 -63.99 7.22 -22.53
CA SER A 29 -65.09 8.00 -23.06
C SER A 29 -64.53 9.04 -24.03
N GLY A 30 -64.90 8.90 -25.35
CA GLY A 30 -64.63 9.93 -26.34
C GLY A 30 -63.75 9.49 -27.49
N SER A 31 -64.35 9.24 -28.64
CA SER A 31 -63.69 8.99 -29.90
C SER A 31 -63.02 10.25 -30.44
N SER A 32 -61.69 10.23 -30.54
CA SER A 32 -60.95 11.11 -31.42
C SER A 32 -59.77 10.31 -32.03
N LYS A 33 -59.76 10.22 -33.34
CA LYS A 33 -58.67 9.62 -34.11
C LYS A 33 -57.42 10.46 -33.97
N VAL A 34 -56.36 9.85 -33.37
CA VAL A 34 -55.00 10.35 -33.52
C VAL A 34 -54.12 9.16 -33.93
N GLY A 35 -53.68 9.24 -35.17
CA GLY A 35 -52.52 8.58 -35.79
C GLY A 35 -52.22 7.12 -35.42
N GLY A 36 -52.58 6.16 -36.28
CA GLY A 36 -51.81 4.93 -36.43
C GLY A 36 -52.03 3.79 -35.43
N ILE A 37 -53.20 3.64 -34.84
CA ILE A 37 -53.56 2.50 -33.98
C ILE A 37 -54.55 1.62 -34.68
N SER A 38 -54.17 0.37 -35.01
CA SER A 38 -55.09 -0.66 -35.52
C SER A 38 -55.56 -1.49 -34.33
N GLU A 39 -56.85 -1.38 -33.99
CA GLU A 39 -57.49 -2.24 -32.99
C GLU A 39 -57.72 -3.65 -33.61
N ILE A 40 -57.21 -4.69 -32.99
CA ILE A 40 -57.56 -6.07 -33.26
C ILE A 40 -58.39 -6.56 -32.07
N LYS A 41 -59.67 -6.77 -32.28
CA LYS A 41 -60.60 -7.38 -31.30
C LYS A 41 -60.36 -8.89 -31.31
N ILE A 42 -59.92 -9.45 -30.18
CA ILE A 42 -59.88 -10.90 -29.97
C ILE A 42 -60.96 -11.25 -28.94
N ASN A 43 -61.83 -12.19 -29.29
CA ASN A 43 -62.85 -12.71 -28.39
C ASN A 43 -62.19 -13.36 -27.16
N GLY A 44 -62.29 -12.69 -26.02
CA GLY A 44 -61.73 -13.24 -24.75
C GLY A 44 -61.11 -12.18 -23.84
N GLY A 45 -61.30 -10.91 -24.08
CA GLY A 45 -60.94 -9.88 -23.10
C GLY A 45 -59.43 -9.50 -23.00
N LEU A 46 -58.62 -9.95 -23.95
CA LEU A 46 -57.22 -9.50 -24.08
C LEU A 46 -57.12 -8.44 -25.19
N PHE A 47 -56.69 -7.24 -24.86
CA PHE A 47 -56.36 -6.20 -25.82
C PHE A 47 -54.87 -6.28 -26.16
N CYS A 48 -54.53 -6.53 -27.42
CA CYS A 48 -53.19 -6.30 -27.94
C CYS A 48 -53.11 -4.91 -28.55
N ILE A 49 -52.34 -4.02 -27.98
CA ILE A 49 -52.03 -2.73 -28.58
C ILE A 49 -50.72 -2.90 -29.36
N SER A 50 -50.81 -2.81 -30.68
CA SER A 50 -49.61 -2.69 -31.50
C SER A 50 -49.16 -1.24 -31.48
N LEU A 51 -48.20 -0.93 -30.62
CA LEU A 51 -47.53 0.36 -30.65
C LEU A 51 -46.39 0.31 -31.66
N ASP A 52 -46.29 1.40 -32.46
CA ASP A 52 -45.21 1.56 -33.41
C ASP A 52 -43.87 1.48 -32.72
N LEU A 53 -43.06 0.51 -33.08
CA LEU A 53 -41.77 0.23 -32.40
C LEU A 53 -40.84 1.45 -32.40
N HIS A 54 -41.00 2.31 -33.43
CA HIS A 54 -40.21 3.54 -33.55
C HIS A 54 -40.58 4.58 -32.48
N TYR A 55 -41.84 4.66 -32.07
CA TYR A 55 -42.27 5.55 -30.99
C TYR A 55 -41.83 5.07 -29.64
N LEU A 56 -41.89 3.76 -29.38
CA LEU A 56 -41.40 3.15 -28.14
C LEU A 56 -39.87 3.22 -28.00
N CYS A 57 -39.12 3.02 -29.09
CA CYS A 57 -37.67 3.20 -29.05
C CYS A 57 -37.28 4.66 -28.76
N ASN A 58 -37.95 5.64 -29.39
CA ASN A 58 -37.72 7.06 -29.11
C ASN A 58 -38.11 7.51 -27.69
N GLU A 59 -39.11 6.89 -27.08
CA GLU A 59 -39.52 7.14 -25.70
C GLU A 59 -38.61 6.43 -24.69
N ILE A 60 -38.10 5.23 -24.99
CA ILE A 60 -37.15 4.49 -24.17
C ILE A 60 -35.77 5.14 -24.21
N GLU A 61 -35.32 5.62 -25.39
CA GLU A 61 -34.07 6.40 -25.48
C GLU A 61 -34.14 7.73 -24.72
N LYS A 62 -35.32 8.30 -24.50
CA LYS A 62 -35.49 9.51 -23.71
C LYS A 62 -35.50 9.27 -22.17
N ARG A 63 -35.78 8.06 -21.72
CA ARG A 63 -35.67 7.70 -20.31
C ARG A 63 -34.25 7.30 -20.01
N LYS A 64 -33.38 8.27 -19.70
CA LYS A 64 -32.05 8.00 -19.12
C LYS A 64 -32.23 7.17 -17.84
N ILE A 65 -31.83 5.91 -17.91
CA ILE A 65 -31.80 5.03 -16.74
C ILE A 65 -30.71 5.61 -15.81
N LEU A 66 -31.12 6.15 -14.70
CA LEU A 66 -30.18 6.59 -13.66
C LEU A 66 -29.71 5.36 -12.90
N ILE A 67 -28.42 5.13 -12.93
CA ILE A 67 -27.76 4.04 -12.21
C ILE A 67 -27.11 4.63 -10.95
N GLU A 68 -27.25 3.94 -9.82
CA GLU A 68 -26.54 4.27 -8.58
C GLU A 68 -25.43 3.23 -8.37
N LYS A 69 -24.21 3.70 -8.13
CA LYS A 69 -23.06 2.87 -7.79
C LYS A 69 -22.34 3.38 -6.55
N HIS A 70 -21.70 2.44 -5.86
CA HIS A 70 -20.91 2.71 -4.67
C HIS A 70 -19.47 2.29 -4.97
N ILE A 71 -18.54 3.23 -4.84
CA ILE A 71 -17.10 3.00 -4.94
C ILE A 71 -16.53 3.06 -3.54
N VAL A 72 -15.88 1.99 -3.10
CA VAL A 72 -15.28 1.90 -1.77
C VAL A 72 -13.77 2.11 -1.87
N LEU A 73 -13.25 3.05 -1.07
CA LEU A 73 -11.83 3.36 -0.99
C LEU A 73 -11.20 2.54 0.15
N GLU A 74 -10.91 1.26 -0.10
CA GLU A 74 -10.37 0.37 0.94
C GLU A 74 -8.84 0.47 1.10
N ASP A 75 -8.15 0.82 0.00
CA ASP A 75 -6.69 0.70 -0.09
C ASP A 75 -5.95 2.02 0.11
N ILE A 76 -6.66 3.14 0.20
CA ILE A 76 -6.08 4.48 0.25
C ILE A 76 -6.71 5.30 1.37
N ASP A 77 -5.99 6.34 1.81
CA ASP A 77 -6.54 7.31 2.74
C ASP A 77 -7.60 8.17 2.04
N PRO A 78 -8.87 8.13 2.47
CA PRO A 78 -9.92 8.95 1.89
C PRO A 78 -9.61 10.46 1.94
N VAL A 79 -8.87 10.92 2.95
CA VAL A 79 -8.48 12.35 3.09
C VAL A 79 -7.58 12.77 1.94
N VAL A 80 -6.65 11.92 1.50
CA VAL A 80 -5.78 12.18 0.35
C VAL A 80 -6.61 12.21 -0.94
N PHE A 81 -7.54 11.28 -1.10
CA PHE A 81 -8.39 11.19 -2.28
C PHE A 81 -9.34 12.38 -2.39
N TYR A 82 -9.99 12.77 -1.30
CA TYR A 82 -10.94 13.90 -1.29
C TYR A 82 -10.27 15.26 -1.26
N GLY A 83 -9.03 15.32 -0.80
CA GLY A 83 -8.26 16.56 -0.59
C GLY A 83 -8.70 17.36 0.64
N ALA A 84 -7.87 18.31 1.05
CA ALA A 84 -8.16 19.20 2.16
C ALA A 84 -9.48 19.94 1.92
N GLY A 85 -10.41 19.87 2.88
CA GLY A 85 -11.73 20.48 2.75
C GLY A 85 -12.57 19.93 1.59
N ASN A 86 -12.33 18.70 1.14
CA ASN A 86 -12.96 18.05 -0.02
C ASN A 86 -12.68 18.76 -1.37
N ALA A 87 -11.56 19.46 -1.52
CA ALA A 87 -11.23 20.22 -2.72
C ALA A 87 -11.18 19.31 -3.97
N HIS A 88 -10.56 18.13 -3.89
CA HIS A 88 -10.50 17.16 -4.99
C HIS A 88 -11.90 16.62 -5.34
N LEU A 89 -12.72 16.33 -4.34
CA LEU A 89 -14.10 15.89 -4.54
C LEU A 89 -14.93 16.94 -5.25
N GLN A 90 -14.79 18.23 -4.88
CA GLN A 90 -15.47 19.34 -5.55
C GLN A 90 -15.01 19.46 -7.01
N MET A 91 -13.72 19.27 -7.28
CA MET A 91 -13.17 19.26 -8.62
C MET A 91 -13.72 18.11 -9.47
N MET A 92 -13.80 16.89 -8.92
CA MET A 92 -14.42 15.75 -9.59
C MET A 92 -15.89 16.02 -9.92
N ARG A 93 -16.65 16.67 -9.01
CA ARG A 93 -18.02 17.10 -9.28
C ARG A 93 -18.10 18.11 -10.43
N ALA A 94 -17.15 19.03 -10.53
CA ALA A 94 -17.11 20.01 -11.61
C ALA A 94 -16.74 19.36 -12.96
N LEU A 95 -15.90 18.33 -12.95
CA LEU A 95 -15.50 17.58 -14.16
C LEU A 95 -16.60 16.63 -14.65
N PHE A 96 -17.49 16.16 -13.78
CA PHE A 96 -18.61 15.28 -14.09
C PHE A 96 -19.97 15.90 -13.69
N PRO A 97 -20.38 17.01 -14.31
CA PRO A 97 -21.55 17.79 -13.89
C PRO A 97 -22.88 17.05 -14.07
N LYS A 98 -22.92 15.99 -14.84
CA LYS A 98 -24.11 15.14 -15.05
C LYS A 98 -24.27 14.05 -13.99
N LEU A 99 -23.24 13.87 -13.13
CA LEU A 99 -23.26 12.90 -12.04
C LEU A 99 -23.53 13.58 -10.71
N ARG A 100 -24.35 12.93 -9.88
CA ARG A 100 -24.50 13.32 -8.49
C ARG A 100 -23.52 12.49 -7.65
N ILE A 101 -22.41 13.11 -7.23
CA ILE A 101 -21.35 12.47 -6.48
C ILE A 101 -21.47 12.89 -5.00
N VAL A 102 -21.63 11.92 -4.11
CA VAL A 102 -21.67 12.12 -2.64
C VAL A 102 -20.66 11.18 -2.02
N ALA A 103 -19.73 11.74 -1.23
CA ALA A 103 -18.75 10.95 -0.49
C ALA A 103 -19.07 11.00 1.01
N ARG A 104 -18.97 9.86 1.66
CA ARG A 104 -19.09 9.71 3.11
C ARG A 104 -18.09 8.64 3.57
N ASP A 105 -17.25 9.01 4.52
CA ASP A 105 -16.18 8.14 5.01
C ASP A 105 -15.31 7.61 3.85
N ASN A 106 -15.24 6.32 3.65
CA ASN A 106 -14.50 5.68 2.56
C ASN A 106 -15.38 5.29 1.36
N VAL A 107 -16.66 5.71 1.32
CA VAL A 107 -17.60 5.34 0.26
C VAL A 107 -17.99 6.54 -0.58
N ILE A 108 -17.84 6.42 -1.89
CA ILE A 108 -18.33 7.38 -2.87
C ILE A 108 -19.58 6.81 -3.52
N ARG A 109 -20.71 7.48 -3.31
CA ARG A 109 -21.98 7.18 -3.97
C ARG A 109 -22.13 8.06 -5.19
N VAL A 110 -22.36 7.45 -6.33
CA VAL A 110 -22.48 8.14 -7.62
C VAL A 110 -23.79 7.74 -8.28
N LEU A 111 -24.56 8.75 -8.70
CA LEU A 111 -25.83 8.58 -9.42
C LEU A 111 -25.78 9.32 -10.74
N GLY A 112 -26.10 8.66 -11.83
CA GLY A 112 -26.11 9.25 -13.17
C GLY A 112 -26.41 8.28 -14.30
N ASP A 113 -26.18 8.71 -15.54
CA ASP A 113 -26.32 7.85 -16.71
C ASP A 113 -25.15 6.88 -16.86
N GLU A 114 -25.37 5.76 -17.56
CA GLU A 114 -24.41 4.65 -17.69
C GLU A 114 -23.07 5.10 -18.29
N GLU A 115 -23.10 5.93 -19.33
CA GLU A 115 -21.90 6.39 -20.04
C GLU A 115 -21.01 7.26 -19.13
N GLN A 116 -21.61 8.23 -18.44
CA GLN A 116 -20.89 9.09 -17.52
C GLN A 116 -20.41 8.34 -16.27
N MET A 117 -21.19 7.35 -15.84
CA MET A 117 -20.82 6.47 -14.73
C MET A 117 -19.56 5.67 -15.06
N ALA A 118 -19.51 5.04 -16.23
CA ALA A 118 -18.34 4.28 -16.68
C ALA A 118 -17.09 5.15 -16.79
N ALA A 119 -17.20 6.35 -17.34
CA ALA A 119 -16.11 7.32 -17.45
C ALA A 119 -15.60 7.77 -16.06
N PHE A 120 -16.52 7.98 -15.12
CA PHE A 120 -16.15 8.33 -13.74
C PHE A 120 -15.47 7.16 -13.03
N GLU A 121 -15.97 5.94 -13.17
CA GLU A 121 -15.35 4.75 -12.57
C GLU A 121 -13.92 4.54 -13.06
N GLU A 122 -13.71 4.65 -14.37
CA GLU A 122 -12.37 4.53 -14.94
C GLU A 122 -11.43 5.62 -14.39
N SER A 123 -11.92 6.87 -14.32
CA SER A 123 -11.13 7.98 -13.77
C SER A 123 -10.86 7.80 -12.28
N ALA A 124 -11.86 7.40 -11.48
CA ALA A 124 -11.71 7.16 -10.05
C ALA A 124 -10.71 6.03 -9.77
N GLU A 125 -10.74 4.96 -10.57
CA GLU A 125 -9.77 3.87 -10.45
C GLU A 125 -8.34 4.33 -10.79
N LYS A 126 -8.15 5.10 -11.85
CA LYS A 126 -6.84 5.68 -12.18
C LYS A 126 -6.33 6.62 -11.09
N ILE A 127 -7.21 7.47 -10.54
CA ILE A 127 -6.87 8.33 -9.39
C ILE A 127 -6.49 7.48 -8.17
N ARG A 128 -7.24 6.40 -7.88
CA ARG A 128 -6.94 5.46 -6.81
C ARG A 128 -5.55 4.83 -7.00
N GLN A 129 -5.22 4.37 -8.20
CA GLN A 129 -3.90 3.81 -8.51
C GLN A 129 -2.79 4.86 -8.35
N HIS A 130 -3.04 6.11 -8.77
CA HIS A 130 -2.11 7.21 -8.57
C HIS A 130 -1.84 7.45 -7.07
N VAL A 131 -2.87 7.53 -6.24
CA VAL A 131 -2.73 7.70 -4.78
C VAL A 131 -1.98 6.51 -4.14
N LEU A 132 -2.29 5.27 -4.56
CA LEU A 132 -1.57 4.09 -4.08
C LEU A 132 -0.07 4.15 -4.37
N LYS A 133 0.28 4.67 -5.54
CA LYS A 133 1.66 4.75 -6.02
C LYS A 133 2.43 5.87 -5.35
N PHE A 134 1.86 7.06 -5.30
CA PHE A 134 2.53 8.30 -4.92
C PHE A 134 2.23 8.77 -3.49
N ASN A 135 1.23 8.18 -2.80
CA ASN A 135 0.69 8.61 -1.51
C ASN A 135 0.29 10.10 -1.48
N ALA A 136 0.06 10.69 -2.64
CA ALA A 136 -0.30 12.09 -2.81
C ALA A 136 -1.22 12.24 -4.03
N LEU A 137 -2.03 13.29 -4.04
CA LEU A 137 -2.88 13.67 -5.16
C LEU A 137 -2.93 15.20 -5.24
N GLN A 138 -2.67 15.75 -6.42
CA GLN A 138 -2.79 17.18 -6.68
C GLN A 138 -3.94 17.44 -7.67
N ALA A 139 -4.42 18.67 -7.69
CA ALA A 139 -5.48 19.08 -8.61
C ALA A 139 -5.12 18.85 -10.07
N GLU A 140 -3.86 19.06 -10.42
CA GLU A 140 -3.31 18.85 -11.76
C GLU A 140 -3.34 17.38 -12.16
N ASP A 141 -3.02 16.47 -11.23
CA ASP A 141 -3.06 15.02 -11.48
C ASP A 141 -4.48 14.56 -11.81
N ILE A 142 -5.50 15.09 -11.12
CA ILE A 142 -6.92 14.79 -11.39
C ILE A 142 -7.32 15.26 -12.80
N LEU A 143 -6.91 16.47 -13.17
CA LEU A 143 -7.20 17.01 -14.51
C LEU A 143 -6.57 16.18 -15.61
N ASP A 144 -5.31 15.79 -15.45
CA ASP A 144 -4.58 15.01 -16.42
C ASP A 144 -5.18 13.60 -16.56
N ILE A 145 -5.54 12.96 -15.45
CA ILE A 145 -6.19 11.65 -15.47
C ILE A 145 -7.55 11.70 -16.17
N VAL A 146 -8.40 12.66 -15.80
CA VAL A 146 -9.77 12.74 -16.36
C VAL A 146 -9.76 13.15 -17.82
N LYS A 147 -8.82 14.02 -18.24
CA LYS A 147 -8.68 14.42 -19.65
C LYS A 147 -7.93 13.41 -20.52
N GLY A 148 -7.44 12.33 -19.93
CA GLY A 148 -6.65 11.32 -20.64
C GLY A 148 -5.29 11.80 -21.11
N HIS A 149 -4.79 12.89 -20.53
CA HIS A 149 -3.40 13.27 -20.71
C HIS A 149 -2.51 12.23 -20.06
N ARG A 150 -1.30 12.02 -20.60
CA ARG A 150 -0.32 11.13 -19.96
C ARG A 150 -0.01 11.69 -18.57
N THR A 151 -0.55 11.04 -17.55
CA THR A 151 -0.03 11.21 -16.20
C THR A 151 1.45 10.85 -16.24
N LYS A 152 2.26 11.52 -15.46
CA LYS A 152 3.66 11.10 -15.22
C LYS A 152 3.64 9.77 -14.48
N ASP A 153 3.21 8.70 -15.18
CA ASP A 153 3.11 7.35 -14.62
C ASP A 153 4.47 6.70 -14.40
N GLU A 154 5.52 7.31 -14.90
CA GLU A 154 6.87 6.85 -14.65
C GLU A 154 7.29 7.33 -13.26
N VAL A 155 7.43 6.38 -12.34
CA VAL A 155 8.18 6.62 -11.10
C VAL A 155 9.55 7.13 -11.53
N PRO A 156 9.98 8.32 -11.10
CA PRO A 156 11.30 8.82 -11.47
C PRO A 156 12.34 7.76 -11.14
N ASP A 157 13.31 7.59 -12.06
CA ASP A 157 14.36 6.61 -11.89
C ASP A 157 14.99 6.69 -10.49
N GLY A 158 15.19 5.53 -9.87
CA GLY A 158 15.79 5.40 -8.55
C GLY A 158 14.86 5.65 -7.36
N VAL A 159 13.56 5.93 -7.56
CA VAL A 159 12.59 6.01 -6.45
C VAL A 159 12.17 4.60 -6.02
N VAL A 160 12.34 4.29 -4.75
CA VAL A 160 11.91 3.02 -4.16
C VAL A 160 10.41 3.04 -3.86
N CYS A 161 9.96 4.02 -3.10
CA CYS A 161 8.54 4.26 -2.80
C CYS A 161 8.34 5.72 -2.38
N TYR A 162 7.12 6.08 -1.94
CA TYR A 162 6.80 7.42 -1.45
C TYR A 162 6.39 7.37 0.01
N SER A 163 6.82 8.38 0.78
CA SER A 163 6.35 8.58 2.15
C SER A 163 4.89 9.04 2.16
N MET A 164 4.25 9.03 3.32
CA MET A 164 2.88 9.54 3.51
C MET A 164 2.75 11.04 3.19
N ALA A 165 3.85 11.78 3.26
CA ALA A 165 3.91 13.18 2.84
C ALA A 165 4.13 13.35 1.32
N GLY A 166 4.05 12.29 0.51
CA GLY A 166 4.28 12.31 -0.94
C GLY A 166 5.74 12.54 -1.33
N ARG A 167 6.69 12.45 -0.39
CA ARG A 167 8.12 12.63 -0.67
C ARG A 167 8.73 11.35 -1.22
N PRO A 168 9.49 11.41 -2.32
CA PRO A 168 10.12 10.23 -2.88
C PRO A 168 11.24 9.70 -1.95
N ILE A 169 11.18 8.43 -1.65
CA ILE A 169 12.21 7.67 -0.95
C ILE A 169 13.12 7.05 -2.00
N LYS A 170 14.35 7.52 -2.05
CA LYS A 170 15.38 7.09 -3.01
C LYS A 170 16.73 7.01 -2.35
N ALA A 171 17.68 6.34 -2.99
CA ALA A 171 19.08 6.39 -2.58
C ALA A 171 19.59 7.84 -2.56
N ARG A 172 20.28 8.21 -1.50
CA ARG A 172 20.93 9.53 -1.30
C ARG A 172 22.45 9.44 -1.46
N SER A 173 22.98 8.23 -1.56
CA SER A 173 24.40 7.95 -1.75
C SER A 173 24.59 6.73 -2.64
N GLU A 174 25.81 6.57 -3.16
CA GLU A 174 26.20 5.42 -3.97
C GLU A 174 26.04 4.09 -3.21
N ASN A 175 26.39 4.06 -1.92
CA ASN A 175 26.25 2.83 -1.11
C ASN A 175 24.77 2.49 -0.81
N GLN A 176 23.91 3.50 -0.69
CA GLN A 176 22.46 3.26 -0.59
C GLN A 176 21.91 2.73 -1.92
N GLN A 177 22.41 3.21 -3.06
CA GLN A 177 22.06 2.65 -4.37
C GLN A 177 22.55 1.22 -4.48
N ALA A 178 23.79 0.94 -4.09
CA ALA A 178 24.32 -0.44 -4.05
C ALA A 178 23.48 -1.38 -3.18
N LEU A 179 22.84 -0.88 -2.11
CA LEU A 179 21.91 -1.68 -1.31
C LEU A 179 20.64 -2.02 -2.10
N ILE A 180 20.10 -1.08 -2.87
CA ILE A 180 18.93 -1.32 -3.73
C ILE A 180 19.28 -2.34 -4.81
N ASP A 181 20.41 -2.18 -5.45
CA ASP A 181 20.88 -3.06 -6.52
C ASP A 181 21.14 -4.48 -5.98
N ALA A 182 21.85 -4.58 -4.84
CA ALA A 182 22.09 -5.86 -4.19
C ALA A 182 20.78 -6.58 -3.78
N TYR A 183 19.76 -5.84 -3.34
CA TYR A 183 18.44 -6.40 -3.03
C TYR A 183 17.73 -6.95 -4.28
N ASN A 184 17.88 -6.30 -5.41
CA ASN A 184 17.28 -6.76 -6.65
C ASN A 184 17.96 -8.07 -7.15
N ASP A 185 19.28 -8.12 -7.05
CA ASP A 185 20.11 -9.18 -7.63
C ASP A 185 20.26 -10.42 -6.74
N ASN A 186 19.99 -10.31 -5.42
CA ASN A 186 20.22 -11.39 -4.47
C ASN A 186 18.96 -11.76 -3.69
N ASP A 187 18.93 -12.97 -3.15
CA ASP A 187 17.87 -13.42 -2.24
C ASP A 187 18.13 -12.97 -0.80
N MET A 188 19.40 -12.79 -0.43
CA MET A 188 19.79 -12.33 0.90
C MET A 188 20.80 -11.18 0.79
N VAL A 189 20.58 -10.10 1.56
CA VAL A 189 21.47 -8.96 1.57
C VAL A 189 21.84 -8.57 3.01
N PHE A 190 23.13 -8.40 3.24
CA PHE A 190 23.69 -7.82 4.45
C PHE A 190 23.99 -6.34 4.19
N ALA A 191 23.33 -5.43 4.91
CA ALA A 191 23.56 -4.00 4.89
C ALA A 191 24.23 -3.57 6.20
N VAL A 192 25.53 -3.35 6.18
CA VAL A 192 26.34 -3.11 7.38
C VAL A 192 26.91 -1.69 7.34
N GLY A 193 26.93 -1.01 8.48
CA GLY A 193 27.53 0.32 8.55
C GLY A 193 27.03 1.13 9.75
N PRO A 194 27.54 2.34 9.95
CA PRO A 194 27.23 3.17 11.09
C PRO A 194 25.75 3.53 11.21
N ALA A 195 25.31 3.85 12.44
CA ALA A 195 23.97 4.37 12.68
C ALA A 195 23.71 5.67 11.90
N GLY A 196 22.46 5.82 11.41
CA GLY A 196 22.06 7.00 10.65
C GLY A 196 22.39 6.97 9.15
N THR A 197 22.90 5.86 8.63
CA THR A 197 23.10 5.65 7.18
C THR A 197 21.85 5.21 6.42
N GLY A 198 20.70 5.08 7.11
CA GLY A 198 19.42 4.76 6.51
C GLY A 198 19.19 3.27 6.18
N LYS A 199 20.03 2.35 6.69
CA LYS A 199 19.92 0.89 6.44
C LYS A 199 18.51 0.36 6.69
N THR A 200 18.03 0.50 7.90
CA THR A 200 16.71 0.01 8.34
C THR A 200 15.59 0.66 7.55
N TYR A 201 15.62 1.99 7.43
CA TYR A 201 14.60 2.75 6.70
C TYR A 201 14.50 2.35 5.22
N LEU A 202 15.65 2.25 4.53
CA LEU A 202 15.67 1.85 3.12
C LEU A 202 15.26 0.38 2.93
N SER A 203 15.64 -0.50 3.85
CA SER A 203 15.22 -1.91 3.85
C SER A 203 13.70 -2.04 3.98
N ILE A 204 13.08 -1.26 4.87
CA ILE A 204 11.63 -1.22 5.03
C ILE A 204 10.96 -0.64 3.78
N ALA A 205 11.54 0.40 3.17
CA ALA A 205 11.05 0.97 1.91
C ALA A 205 11.03 -0.08 0.77
N LEU A 206 12.09 -0.88 0.66
CA LEU A 206 12.16 -1.99 -0.32
C LEU A 206 11.10 -3.05 -0.05
N ALA A 207 10.86 -3.39 1.22
CA ALA A 207 9.81 -4.34 1.60
C ALA A 207 8.40 -3.80 1.29
N VAL A 208 8.14 -2.53 1.59
CA VAL A 208 6.86 -1.87 1.26
C VAL A 208 6.66 -1.81 -0.25
N LYS A 209 7.71 -1.52 -1.02
CA LYS A 209 7.67 -1.57 -2.49
C LYS A 209 7.28 -2.96 -2.97
N ALA A 210 7.96 -4.00 -2.51
CA ALA A 210 7.69 -5.38 -2.88
C ALA A 210 6.24 -5.81 -2.56
N LEU A 211 5.69 -5.35 -1.43
CA LEU A 211 4.30 -5.60 -1.05
C LEU A 211 3.31 -4.86 -1.96
N LYS A 212 3.58 -3.58 -2.29
CA LYS A 212 2.76 -2.78 -3.21
C LYS A 212 2.77 -3.36 -4.64
N GLU A 213 3.92 -3.83 -5.10
CA GLU A 213 4.10 -4.48 -6.41
C GLU A 213 3.64 -5.93 -6.44
N LYS A 214 3.19 -6.48 -5.31
CA LYS A 214 2.74 -7.87 -5.15
C LYS A 214 3.83 -8.92 -5.47
N THR A 215 5.09 -8.53 -5.43
CA THR A 215 6.23 -9.46 -5.55
C THR A 215 6.47 -10.22 -4.24
N ALA A 216 6.01 -9.68 -3.11
CA ALA A 216 5.93 -10.36 -1.83
C ALA A 216 4.50 -10.28 -1.27
N LYS A 217 4.09 -11.32 -0.53
CA LYS A 217 2.78 -11.36 0.13
C LYS A 217 2.83 -10.88 1.58
N LYS A 218 4.03 -10.86 2.19
CA LYS A 218 4.22 -10.53 3.60
C LYS A 218 5.48 -9.72 3.83
N ILE A 219 5.46 -8.90 4.87
CA ILE A 219 6.64 -8.26 5.44
C ILE A 219 6.82 -8.80 6.86
N ILE A 220 8.01 -9.28 7.18
CA ILE A 220 8.34 -9.78 8.50
C ILE A 220 9.55 -9.03 9.02
N LEU A 221 9.34 -8.22 10.06
CA LEU A 221 10.37 -7.42 10.70
C LEU A 221 10.75 -8.07 12.02
N SER A 222 12.03 -8.24 12.23
CA SER A 222 12.58 -8.83 13.45
C SER A 222 13.75 -8.03 13.98
N ARG A 223 13.87 -7.99 15.29
CA ARG A 223 14.98 -7.37 15.99
C ARG A 223 15.36 -8.22 17.22
N PRO A 224 16.65 -8.39 17.52
CA PRO A 224 17.05 -9.02 18.78
C PRO A 224 16.60 -8.12 19.94
N ALA A 225 15.98 -8.73 20.94
CA ALA A 225 15.72 -8.04 22.20
C ALA A 225 17.01 -8.08 23.02
N VAL A 226 17.73 -6.97 23.05
CA VAL A 226 18.97 -6.83 23.83
C VAL A 226 18.70 -5.90 24.98
N GLU A 227 19.08 -6.32 26.16
CA GLU A 227 19.02 -5.48 27.35
C GLU A 227 20.16 -4.46 27.29
N ALA A 228 19.92 -3.25 26.77
CA ALA A 228 20.88 -2.15 26.81
C ALA A 228 20.98 -1.60 28.26
N GLY A 229 21.66 -2.36 29.12
CA GLY A 229 21.90 -1.94 30.50
C GLY A 229 20.74 -2.11 31.48
N GLU A 230 19.52 -2.24 31.04
CA GLU A 230 18.33 -2.48 31.87
C GLU A 230 17.83 -3.90 31.64
N LYS A 231 17.79 -4.70 32.70
CA LYS A 231 17.26 -6.06 32.60
C LYS A 231 15.77 -6.02 32.35
N LEU A 232 15.30 -6.55 31.21
CA LEU A 232 13.89 -6.68 30.82
C LEU A 232 12.99 -7.22 31.95
N GLY A 233 13.57 -7.98 32.88
CA GLY A 233 12.90 -8.49 34.07
C GLY A 233 12.38 -7.43 35.07
N PHE A 234 12.91 -6.22 35.06
CA PHE A 234 12.50 -5.14 35.96
C PHE A 234 11.43 -4.20 35.39
N LEU A 235 11.11 -4.28 34.11
CA LEU A 235 10.04 -3.46 33.53
C LEU A 235 8.67 -4.05 33.91
N PRO A 236 7.69 -3.23 34.34
CA PRO A 236 6.32 -3.67 34.59
C PRO A 236 5.61 -4.01 33.27
N GLY A 237 4.65 -4.92 33.30
CA GLY A 237 3.85 -5.33 32.15
C GLY A 237 4.21 -6.70 31.59
N ASP A 238 3.42 -7.14 30.61
CA ASP A 238 3.62 -8.40 29.91
C ASP A 238 4.87 -8.37 29.03
N MET A 239 5.36 -9.55 28.62
CA MET A 239 6.54 -9.68 27.77
C MET A 239 6.42 -8.83 26.49
N LYS A 240 5.23 -8.71 25.94
CA LYS A 240 4.95 -7.89 24.75
C LYS A 240 5.18 -6.40 25.03
N ASP A 241 4.63 -5.89 26.13
CA ASP A 241 4.75 -4.49 26.52
C ASP A 241 6.20 -4.08 26.80
N LYS A 242 7.02 -5.02 27.26
CA LYS A 242 8.45 -4.80 27.51
C LYS A 242 9.29 -4.75 26.24
N ILE A 243 8.85 -5.40 25.18
CA ILE A 243 9.60 -5.52 23.92
C ILE A 243 9.17 -4.45 22.91
N ASP A 244 7.90 -4.01 22.96
CA ASP A 244 7.35 -3.02 22.02
C ASP A 244 8.20 -1.74 21.88
N PRO A 245 8.78 -1.13 22.94
CA PRO A 245 9.65 0.03 22.78
C PRO A 245 10.88 -0.21 21.89
N TYR A 246 11.41 -1.41 21.89
CA TYR A 246 12.57 -1.76 21.04
C TYR A 246 12.17 -1.94 19.56
N LEU A 247 10.89 -2.18 19.30
CA LEU A 247 10.34 -2.33 17.95
C LEU A 247 9.80 -1.02 17.38
N GLN A 248 9.67 0.02 18.23
CA GLN A 248 9.10 1.31 17.83
C GLN A 248 9.74 1.91 16.57
N PRO A 249 11.08 1.90 16.36
CA PRO A 249 11.68 2.43 15.15
C PRO A 249 11.23 1.72 13.86
N LEU A 250 10.79 0.47 13.95
CA LEU A 250 10.26 -0.28 12.82
C LEU A 250 8.81 0.15 12.50
N TYR A 251 8.01 0.41 13.55
CA TYR A 251 6.66 0.98 13.39
C TYR A 251 6.73 2.37 12.78
N ASP A 252 7.59 3.25 13.31
CA ASP A 252 7.75 4.63 12.82
C ASP A 252 8.10 4.67 11.32
N ALA A 253 8.99 3.78 10.88
CA ALA A 253 9.37 3.69 9.47
C ALA A 253 8.22 3.18 8.57
N LEU A 254 7.39 2.24 9.06
CA LEU A 254 6.22 1.77 8.33
C LEU A 254 5.13 2.84 8.25
N GLU A 255 4.90 3.58 9.35
CA GLU A 255 3.91 4.68 9.43
C GLU A 255 4.27 5.85 8.49
N ASP A 256 5.57 6.09 8.25
CA ASP A 256 5.99 7.08 7.25
C ASP A 256 5.68 6.64 5.79
N MET A 257 5.43 5.36 5.54
CA MET A 257 5.26 4.79 4.18
C MET A 257 3.86 4.24 3.91
N LEU A 258 3.08 3.96 4.94
CA LEU A 258 1.75 3.35 4.86
C LEU A 258 0.75 4.13 5.72
N PRO A 259 -0.50 4.34 5.23
CA PRO A 259 -1.57 4.91 6.04
C PRO A 259 -1.78 4.09 7.33
N GLN A 260 -1.94 4.76 8.47
CA GLN A 260 -2.05 4.11 9.78
C GLN A 260 -3.17 3.06 9.82
N VAL A 261 -4.36 3.39 9.28
CA VAL A 261 -5.49 2.45 9.21
C VAL A 261 -5.14 1.21 8.41
N LYS A 262 -4.45 1.39 7.28
CA LYS A 262 -4.02 0.27 6.43
C LYS A 262 -2.92 -0.56 7.08
N LEU A 263 -1.96 0.08 7.76
CA LEU A 263 -0.92 -0.60 8.51
C LEU A 263 -1.52 -1.49 9.59
N GLN A 264 -2.49 -0.96 10.34
CA GLN A 264 -3.19 -1.72 11.39
C GLN A 264 -3.94 -2.92 10.81
N ASP A 265 -4.72 -2.74 9.74
CA ASP A 265 -5.42 -3.84 9.05
C ASP A 265 -4.44 -4.91 8.53
N MET A 266 -3.30 -4.49 7.95
CA MET A 266 -2.27 -5.43 7.49
C MET A 266 -1.60 -6.19 8.64
N MET A 267 -1.46 -5.59 9.81
CA MET A 267 -0.93 -6.25 11.00
C MET A 267 -1.94 -7.25 11.58
N GLU A 268 -3.21 -6.90 11.66
CA GLU A 268 -4.29 -7.79 12.10
C GLU A 268 -4.43 -9.01 11.18
N LYS A 269 -4.30 -8.81 9.87
CA LYS A 269 -4.29 -9.89 8.86
C LYS A 269 -2.97 -10.65 8.76
N HIS A 270 -1.98 -10.31 9.59
CA HIS A 270 -0.64 -10.91 9.56
C HIS A 270 0.09 -10.78 8.21
N ILE A 271 -0.26 -9.77 7.41
CA ILE A 271 0.46 -9.39 6.19
C ILE A 271 1.77 -8.69 6.58
N ILE A 272 1.73 -7.81 7.58
CA ILE A 272 2.91 -7.21 8.22
C ILE A 272 3.02 -7.80 9.63
N GLN A 273 4.19 -8.33 9.96
CA GLN A 273 4.48 -8.92 11.26
C GLN A 273 5.74 -8.28 11.83
N ILE A 274 5.67 -7.79 13.05
CA ILE A 274 6.82 -7.29 13.80
C ILE A 274 6.95 -8.16 15.03
N ALA A 275 8.09 -8.82 15.18
CA ALA A 275 8.29 -9.75 16.30
C ALA A 275 9.77 -9.87 16.68
N PRO A 276 10.06 -10.08 17.96
CA PRO A 276 11.40 -10.38 18.43
C PRO A 276 12.00 -11.60 17.74
N LEU A 277 13.32 -11.62 17.60
CA LEU A 277 14.06 -12.70 16.93
C LEU A 277 13.74 -14.09 17.51
N ALA A 278 13.50 -14.19 18.81
CA ALA A 278 13.19 -15.44 19.48
C ALA A 278 11.93 -16.13 18.93
N PHE A 279 10.94 -15.34 18.44
CA PHE A 279 9.69 -15.85 17.87
C PHE A 279 9.83 -16.38 16.45
N MET A 280 11.01 -16.26 15.84
CA MET A 280 11.30 -16.81 14.51
C MET A 280 11.69 -18.30 14.55
N ARG A 281 11.99 -18.82 15.75
CA ARG A 281 12.41 -20.22 15.90
C ARG A 281 11.28 -21.18 15.50
N GLY A 282 11.63 -22.20 14.69
CA GLY A 282 10.68 -23.23 14.22
C GLY A 282 9.75 -22.79 13.09
N ARG A 283 9.87 -21.54 12.61
CA ARG A 283 9.07 -21.04 11.48
C ARG A 283 9.80 -21.29 10.15
N THR A 284 9.06 -21.39 9.07
CA THR A 284 9.53 -21.24 7.70
C THR A 284 8.88 -19.99 7.13
N LEU A 285 9.70 -19.05 6.66
CA LEU A 285 9.25 -17.74 6.18
C LEU A 285 9.23 -17.79 4.66
N SER A 286 8.03 -17.88 4.08
CA SER A 286 7.83 -17.98 2.63
C SER A 286 6.98 -16.83 2.10
N ASP A 287 7.16 -16.51 0.81
CA ASP A 287 6.44 -15.44 0.10
C ASP A 287 6.59 -14.07 0.79
N ALA A 288 7.76 -13.76 1.33
CA ALA A 288 7.94 -12.63 2.22
C ALA A 288 9.22 -11.84 1.95
N VAL A 289 9.21 -10.55 2.27
CA VAL A 289 10.44 -9.81 2.57
C VAL A 289 10.65 -9.83 4.08
N VAL A 290 11.78 -10.36 4.50
CA VAL A 290 12.13 -10.55 5.91
C VAL A 290 13.30 -9.66 6.27
N ILE A 291 13.16 -8.85 7.32
CA ILE A 291 14.21 -7.93 7.77
C ILE A 291 14.63 -8.30 9.19
N LEU A 292 15.93 -8.51 9.38
CA LEU A 292 16.53 -8.57 10.70
C LEU A 292 17.31 -7.29 10.96
N ASP A 293 16.78 -6.45 11.84
CA ASP A 293 17.41 -5.19 12.21
C ASP A 293 18.29 -5.36 13.45
N GLU A 294 19.34 -4.54 13.59
CA GLU A 294 20.32 -4.58 14.67
C GLU A 294 20.99 -5.96 14.87
N ALA A 295 21.29 -6.62 13.75
CA ALA A 295 21.80 -7.99 13.76
C ALA A 295 23.16 -8.15 14.45
N GLN A 296 23.96 -7.07 14.67
CA GLN A 296 25.19 -7.14 15.47
C GLN A 296 24.94 -7.60 16.89
N ASN A 297 23.71 -7.41 17.37
CA ASN A 297 23.28 -7.81 18.72
C ASN A 297 22.70 -9.24 18.77
N THR A 298 22.98 -10.07 17.75
CA THR A 298 22.69 -11.49 17.76
C THR A 298 23.92 -12.32 18.13
N THR A 299 23.70 -13.43 18.82
CA THR A 299 24.75 -14.46 18.97
C THR A 299 24.90 -15.29 17.67
N PRO A 300 26.02 -16.02 17.45
CA PRO A 300 26.19 -16.90 16.31
C PRO A 300 25.06 -17.92 16.14
N GLN A 301 24.55 -18.46 17.23
CA GLN A 301 23.44 -19.40 17.21
C GLN A 301 22.11 -18.74 16.78
N GLN A 302 21.85 -17.51 17.23
CA GLN A 302 20.64 -16.77 16.90
C GLN A 302 20.61 -16.37 15.43
N ILE A 303 21.69 -15.80 14.90
CA ILE A 303 21.73 -15.40 13.49
C ILE A 303 21.64 -16.62 12.57
N ARG A 304 22.37 -17.69 12.88
CA ARG A 304 22.30 -18.95 12.12
C ARG A 304 20.87 -19.52 12.14
N MET A 305 20.22 -19.52 13.31
CA MET A 305 18.83 -19.94 13.44
C MET A 305 17.92 -19.12 12.52
N PHE A 306 18.11 -17.78 12.50
CA PHE A 306 17.26 -16.89 11.69
C PHE A 306 17.48 -17.05 10.19
N LEU A 307 18.71 -17.04 9.72
CA LEU A 307 19.05 -17.17 8.30
C LEU A 307 18.51 -18.48 7.70
N THR A 308 18.46 -19.55 8.49
CA THR A 308 17.92 -20.85 8.07
C THR A 308 16.38 -20.91 8.11
N ARG A 309 15.68 -19.81 8.40
CA ARG A 309 14.20 -19.70 8.31
C ARG A 309 13.72 -19.35 6.91
N MET A 310 14.62 -18.99 6.02
CA MET A 310 14.31 -18.64 4.65
C MET A 310 13.52 -19.75 3.96
N GLY A 311 12.36 -19.42 3.44
CA GLY A 311 11.49 -20.30 2.67
C GLY A 311 11.46 -19.91 1.20
N TRP A 312 10.55 -20.51 0.46
CA TRP A 312 10.36 -20.23 -0.97
C TRP A 312 9.90 -18.80 -1.21
N ASN A 313 10.37 -18.19 -2.32
CA ASN A 313 9.99 -16.85 -2.75
C ASN A 313 10.16 -15.80 -1.63
N THR A 314 11.31 -15.85 -0.94
CA THR A 314 11.61 -14.95 0.17
C THR A 314 12.90 -14.20 -0.09
N LYS A 315 12.89 -12.90 0.16
CA LYS A 315 14.09 -12.07 0.24
C LYS A 315 14.39 -11.70 1.68
N MET A 316 15.65 -11.78 2.09
CA MET A 316 16.09 -11.39 3.43
C MET A 316 17.02 -10.20 3.38
N ILE A 317 16.81 -9.23 4.27
CA ILE A 317 17.71 -8.10 4.47
C ILE A 317 18.16 -8.11 5.92
N ILE A 318 19.46 -8.16 6.13
CA ILE A 318 20.09 -8.18 7.46
C ILE A 318 20.82 -6.84 7.64
N THR A 319 20.34 -6.01 8.56
CA THR A 319 20.95 -4.71 8.87
C THR A 319 21.73 -4.78 10.18
N GLY A 320 22.83 -4.04 10.27
CA GLY A 320 23.61 -3.97 11.51
C GLY A 320 24.71 -2.92 11.52
N ASP A 321 25.16 -2.60 12.73
CA ASP A 321 26.27 -1.68 12.99
C ASP A 321 27.34 -2.39 13.83
N MET A 322 28.46 -2.70 13.20
CA MET A 322 29.56 -3.41 13.87
C MET A 322 30.25 -2.60 14.99
N THR A 323 29.94 -1.31 15.07
CA THR A 323 30.50 -0.42 16.11
C THR A 323 29.62 -0.32 17.36
N GLN A 324 28.36 -0.80 17.26
CA GLN A 324 27.36 -0.71 18.33
C GLN A 324 26.92 -2.13 18.77
N ILE A 325 27.85 -2.87 19.34
CA ILE A 325 27.57 -4.22 19.87
C ILE A 325 27.24 -4.09 21.36
N ASP A 326 25.97 -4.31 21.71
CA ASP A 326 25.46 -4.22 23.09
C ASP A 326 25.38 -5.61 23.77
N LEU A 327 25.99 -6.63 23.17
CA LEU A 327 26.07 -7.96 23.75
C LEU A 327 26.98 -7.96 24.98
N PRO A 328 26.72 -8.80 26.02
CA PRO A 328 27.64 -9.03 27.13
C PRO A 328 29.05 -9.40 26.63
N HIS A 329 30.09 -8.95 27.33
CA HIS A 329 31.50 -9.11 26.93
C HIS A 329 31.90 -10.55 26.61
N GLU A 330 31.22 -11.52 27.21
CA GLU A 330 31.48 -12.96 27.01
C GLU A 330 30.89 -13.48 25.71
N GLN A 331 29.97 -12.74 25.06
CA GLN A 331 29.27 -13.16 23.84
C GLN A 331 29.85 -12.49 22.61
N LYS A 332 30.06 -13.28 21.59
CA LYS A 332 30.52 -12.80 20.27
C LYS A 332 29.32 -12.42 19.39
N SER A 333 29.47 -11.34 18.63
CA SER A 333 28.48 -10.96 17.63
C SER A 333 28.42 -11.99 16.50
N GLY A 334 27.21 -12.54 16.29
CA GLY A 334 26.94 -13.48 15.21
C GLY A 334 27.00 -12.83 13.82
N LEU A 335 26.71 -11.53 13.71
CA LEU A 335 26.79 -10.82 12.44
C LEU A 335 28.21 -10.84 11.88
N LYS A 336 29.23 -10.62 12.73
CA LYS A 336 30.63 -10.66 12.32
C LYS A 336 31.02 -12.04 11.78
N GLU A 337 30.59 -13.09 12.47
CA GLU A 337 30.84 -14.47 12.06
C GLU A 337 30.10 -14.79 10.74
N ALA A 338 28.81 -14.44 10.64
CA ALA A 338 28.01 -14.66 9.43
C ALA A 338 28.65 -14.00 8.21
N LEU A 339 29.08 -12.75 8.31
CA LEU A 339 29.76 -12.03 7.23
C LEU A 339 31.05 -12.72 6.77
N SER A 340 31.83 -13.27 7.71
CA SER A 340 33.07 -13.97 7.37
C SER A 340 32.84 -15.29 6.66
N ILE A 341 31.73 -15.97 6.92
CA ILE A 341 31.40 -17.29 6.37
C ILE A 341 30.63 -17.15 5.05
N LEU A 342 29.71 -16.19 4.96
CA LEU A 342 28.71 -16.12 3.90
C LEU A 342 29.13 -15.19 2.76
N ARG A 343 30.15 -14.38 2.92
CA ARG A 343 30.65 -13.48 1.85
C ARG A 343 31.14 -14.31 0.65
N GLY A 344 30.61 -14.00 -0.53
CA GLY A 344 30.96 -14.67 -1.78
C GLY A 344 30.13 -15.91 -2.13
N ILE A 345 29.12 -16.23 -1.32
CA ILE A 345 28.12 -17.24 -1.69
C ILE A 345 27.15 -16.61 -2.70
N GLU A 346 26.88 -17.32 -3.78
CA GLU A 346 25.90 -16.90 -4.81
C GLU A 346 24.50 -16.68 -4.18
N GLY A 347 23.84 -15.59 -4.56
CA GLY A 347 22.54 -15.18 -3.99
C GLY A 347 22.65 -14.40 -2.67
N ILE A 348 23.89 -14.15 -2.17
CA ILE A 348 24.13 -13.34 -0.97
C ILE A 348 24.93 -12.09 -1.31
N GLY A 349 24.28 -10.92 -1.19
CA GLY A 349 24.90 -9.61 -1.33
C GLY A 349 25.40 -9.05 0.03
N VAL A 350 26.53 -8.38 0.01
CA VAL A 350 27.06 -7.66 1.18
C VAL A 350 27.36 -6.22 0.78
N VAL A 351 26.70 -5.26 1.43
CA VAL A 351 26.86 -3.84 1.19
C VAL A 351 27.35 -3.16 2.46
N GLU A 352 28.45 -2.44 2.35
CA GLU A 352 29.07 -1.71 3.45
C GLU A 352 28.80 -0.21 3.29
N LEU A 353 27.93 0.32 4.15
CA LEU A 353 27.69 1.76 4.24
C LEU A 353 28.76 2.38 5.16
N ASN A 354 29.07 3.63 4.92
CA ASN A 354 30.13 4.32 5.65
C ASN A 354 29.70 5.70 6.18
N ARG A 355 30.60 6.43 6.81
CA ARG A 355 30.29 7.75 7.40
C ARG A 355 29.79 8.80 6.40
N LYS A 356 30.09 8.67 5.11
CA LYS A 356 29.61 9.60 4.07
C LYS A 356 28.11 9.42 3.79
N ASP A 357 27.58 8.25 4.12
CA ASP A 357 26.17 7.90 3.92
C ASP A 357 25.27 8.40 5.07
N ILE A 358 25.87 8.95 6.13
CA ILE A 358 25.12 9.42 7.31
C ILE A 358 24.28 10.64 6.97
N VAL A 359 22.97 10.50 7.07
CA VAL A 359 22.00 11.58 6.91
C VAL A 359 21.54 12.03 8.30
N ARG A 360 22.15 13.07 8.83
CA ARG A 360 21.85 13.61 10.16
C ARG A 360 21.73 15.12 10.15
N HIS A 361 20.97 15.65 11.11
CA HIS A 361 20.96 17.10 11.35
C HIS A 361 22.38 17.59 11.67
N LYS A 362 22.77 18.75 11.10
CA LYS A 362 24.14 19.30 11.24
C LYS A 362 24.61 19.43 12.70
N LEU A 363 23.67 19.75 13.63
CA LEU A 363 23.98 19.85 15.05
C LEU A 363 24.31 18.47 15.63
N VAL A 364 23.54 17.43 15.29
CA VAL A 364 23.80 16.06 15.78
C VAL A 364 25.16 15.57 15.32
N THR A 365 25.55 15.85 14.08
CA THR A 365 26.90 15.54 13.58
C THR A 365 27.98 16.23 14.41
N ARG A 366 27.78 17.51 14.80
CA ARG A 366 28.73 18.26 15.65
C ARG A 366 28.82 17.66 17.06
N ILE A 367 27.67 17.24 17.63
CA ILE A 367 27.62 16.61 18.95
C ILE A 367 28.43 15.30 18.94
N VAL A 368 28.13 14.40 17.99
CA VAL A 368 28.83 13.10 17.87
C VAL A 368 30.34 13.29 17.72
N ASN A 369 30.75 14.20 16.82
CA ASN A 369 32.17 14.50 16.62
C ASN A 369 32.84 15.08 17.90
N ALA A 370 32.11 15.80 18.75
CA ALA A 370 32.63 16.34 19.99
C ALA A 370 32.87 15.21 21.00
N TYR A 371 31.94 14.29 21.16
CA TYR A 371 32.10 13.12 22.03
C TYR A 371 33.22 12.19 21.53
N GLU A 372 33.28 11.86 20.24
CA GLU A 372 34.39 11.06 19.69
C GLU A 372 35.77 11.67 19.92
N LYS A 373 35.87 13.01 19.91
CA LYS A 373 37.12 13.70 20.24
C LYS A 373 37.45 13.61 21.73
N PHE A 374 36.43 13.62 22.57
CA PHE A 374 36.63 13.50 24.04
C PHE A 374 37.10 12.10 24.38
N ASP A 375 36.45 11.05 23.86
CA ASP A 375 36.78 9.64 24.10
C ASP A 375 38.17 9.25 23.59
N LYS A 376 38.69 9.92 22.56
CA LYS A 376 40.04 9.71 22.01
C LYS A 376 41.14 10.43 22.75
N LYS A 377 40.80 11.30 23.72
CA LYS A 377 41.84 11.91 24.58
C LYS A 377 42.33 10.85 25.58
N PRO A 378 43.63 10.48 25.58
CA PRO A 378 44.12 9.57 26.57
C PRO A 378 43.89 10.20 27.96
N ASN A 379 43.35 9.40 28.89
CA ASN A 379 43.27 9.80 30.32
C ASN A 379 44.65 10.20 30.80
N LYS A 380 44.87 11.48 31.01
CA LYS A 380 46.14 12.02 31.59
C LYS A 380 46.29 11.76 33.08
N ASP A 381 45.33 11.06 33.70
CA ASP A 381 45.30 10.88 35.18
C ASP A 381 45.95 9.60 35.69
N GLU A 382 46.56 8.74 34.83
CA GLU A 382 47.28 7.56 35.30
C GLU A 382 48.80 7.79 35.54
N SER A 383 49.30 9.02 35.42
CA SER A 383 50.73 9.32 35.56
C SER A 383 51.12 10.01 36.89
N ILE A 384 50.24 10.10 37.91
CA ILE A 384 50.55 10.76 39.18
C ILE A 384 50.48 9.78 40.38
N ASN A 385 50.88 8.55 40.23
CA ASN A 385 51.13 7.68 41.39
C ASN A 385 52.21 6.64 41.08
N LYS A 386 53.43 7.08 40.84
CA LYS A 386 54.65 6.29 40.97
C LYS A 386 55.75 7.26 41.34
N ASP A 387 55.84 7.56 42.67
CA ASP A 387 57.04 7.89 43.37
C ASP A 387 56.93 7.36 44.81
#